data_22f15193784bf3c32fd36307100d609c
#
_entry.id   22f15193784bf3c32fd36307100d609c
#
_cell.length_a   1.000
_cell.length_b   1.000
_cell.length_c   1.000
_cell.angle_alpha   90.00
_cell.angle_beta   90.00
_cell.angle_gamma   90.00
#
_symmetry.space_group_name_H-M   'P 1'
#
loop_
_entity.id
_entity.type
_entity.pdbx_description
1 polymer ?
#
loop_
_entity_poly.entity_id
_entity_poly.type
_entity_poly.pdbx_seq_one_letter_code
_entity_poly.pdbx_strand_id
1 'polypeptide(L)'
;NETDVCSLMLLNRRSSAFAAFMFLMIMPIPFLMFVKSFLEINDDKIWKILCNLCMLQTVVCSLLHFTGFYEFRRSVWSTHLSICIVLIYLITVIIYKIIKKQADQRLKVCMAALAFVVIATIVDIASYYKTRNNSGIWGRLSFLVFIIILGLESARQAVASLKKGRRIEELEQFALNDSMTGFYNRNAYDYFIYNEKNIG
;
A
#
# COMPACT_ATOMS: atom_id res chain seq x y z
N ASN A 1 28.99 4.02 -14.52
CA ASN A 1 29.34 2.84 -13.74
C ASN A 1 28.55 2.87 -12.45
N GLU A 2 27.25 2.60 -12.57
CA GLU A 2 26.43 2.29 -11.40
C GLU A 2 26.84 0.88 -10.96
N THR A 3 27.67 0.81 -9.97
CA THR A 3 27.84 -0.41 -9.19
C THR A 3 26.56 -0.59 -8.40
N ASP A 4 25.65 -1.39 -8.94
CA ASP A 4 24.48 -1.84 -8.19
C ASP A 4 24.96 -2.44 -6.88
N VAL A 5 24.44 -1.94 -5.77
CA VAL A 5 24.76 -2.42 -4.42
C VAL A 5 24.59 -3.94 -4.32
N CYS A 6 23.62 -4.51 -5.07
CA CYS A 6 23.45 -5.95 -5.22
C CYS A 6 24.58 -6.65 -5.96
N SER A 7 25.27 -6.00 -6.91
CA SER A 7 26.40 -6.59 -7.61
C SER A 7 27.65 -6.65 -6.74
N LEU A 8 27.73 -5.79 -5.75
CA LEU A 8 28.79 -5.79 -4.74
C LEU A 8 28.62 -6.88 -3.67
N MET A 9 27.39 -7.28 -3.39
CA MET A 9 27.16 -8.15 -2.25
C MET A 9 27.11 -9.64 -2.55
N LEU A 10 26.62 -10.15 -3.68
CA LEU A 10 26.43 -11.62 -3.78
C LEU A 10 26.19 -12.21 -5.17
N LEU A 11 26.02 -11.49 -6.25
CA LEU A 11 25.47 -12.10 -7.45
C LEU A 11 26.13 -11.61 -8.75
N ASN A 12 26.40 -12.59 -9.62
CA ASN A 12 26.82 -12.35 -11.01
C ASN A 12 25.85 -11.38 -11.71
N ARG A 13 26.36 -10.49 -12.56
CA ARG A 13 25.61 -9.41 -13.25
C ARG A 13 24.27 -9.87 -13.88
N ARG A 14 24.17 -11.12 -14.28
CA ARG A 14 22.94 -11.71 -14.84
C ARG A 14 21.88 -11.97 -13.78
N SER A 15 22.26 -12.47 -12.62
CA SER A 15 21.32 -12.76 -11.53
C SER A 15 20.84 -11.50 -10.82
N SER A 16 21.66 -10.45 -10.75
CA SER A 16 21.19 -9.16 -10.21
C SER A 16 20.16 -8.48 -11.13
N ALA A 17 20.36 -8.54 -12.44
CA ALA A 17 19.38 -8.05 -13.41
C ALA A 17 18.05 -8.84 -13.34
N PHE A 18 18.13 -10.18 -13.23
CA PHE A 18 16.97 -11.04 -13.04
C PHE A 18 16.19 -10.65 -11.78
N ALA A 19 16.88 -10.52 -10.65
CA ALA A 19 16.26 -10.14 -9.39
C ALA A 19 15.58 -8.76 -9.49
N ALA A 20 16.22 -7.77 -10.11
CA ALA A 20 15.65 -6.44 -10.30
C ALA A 20 14.36 -6.48 -11.12
N PHE A 21 14.29 -7.27 -12.19
CA PHE A 21 13.08 -7.43 -13.00
C PHE A 21 11.97 -8.16 -12.22
N MET A 22 12.30 -9.20 -11.45
CA MET A 22 11.35 -9.90 -10.60
C MET A 22 10.75 -8.95 -9.55
N PHE A 23 11.57 -8.15 -8.88
CA PHE A 23 11.09 -7.16 -7.93
C PHE A 23 10.17 -6.12 -8.59
N LEU A 24 10.52 -5.64 -9.79
CA LEU A 24 9.70 -4.70 -10.53
C LEU A 24 8.30 -5.27 -10.86
N MET A 25 8.22 -6.56 -11.23
CA MET A 25 6.95 -7.22 -11.56
C MET A 25 6.11 -7.53 -10.32
N ILE A 26 6.72 -7.87 -9.19
CA ILE A 26 6.03 -8.20 -7.94
C ILE A 26 5.58 -6.95 -7.18
N MET A 27 6.30 -5.83 -7.32
CA MET A 27 6.08 -4.59 -6.58
C MET A 27 4.64 -4.04 -6.63
N PRO A 28 3.85 -4.14 -7.71
CA PRO A 28 2.47 -3.67 -7.73
C PRO A 28 1.57 -4.40 -6.72
N ILE A 29 1.86 -5.65 -6.37
CA ILE A 29 1.01 -6.46 -5.48
C ILE A 29 1.02 -5.93 -4.05
N PRO A 30 2.16 -5.85 -3.32
CA PRO A 30 2.19 -5.28 -1.98
C PRO A 30 1.74 -3.82 -1.96
N PHE A 31 2.02 -3.07 -3.02
CA PHE A 31 1.54 -1.71 -3.18
C PHE A 31 0.00 -1.63 -3.21
N LEU A 32 -0.65 -2.46 -4.02
CA LEU A 32 -2.11 -2.56 -4.06
C LEU A 32 -2.69 -3.00 -2.72
N MET A 33 -2.06 -3.97 -2.02
CA MET A 33 -2.50 -4.43 -0.70
C MET A 33 -2.45 -3.29 0.32
N PHE A 34 -1.37 -2.54 0.31
CA PHE A 34 -1.19 -1.40 1.21
C PHE A 34 -2.23 -0.31 0.94
N VAL A 35 -2.39 0.10 -0.33
CA VAL A 35 -3.35 1.15 -0.72
C VAL A 35 -4.79 0.73 -0.42
N LYS A 36 -5.15 -0.55 -0.62
CA LYS A 36 -6.46 -1.08 -0.24
C LYS A 36 -6.73 -0.88 1.24
N SER A 37 -5.80 -1.30 2.09
CA SER A 37 -5.91 -1.16 3.54
C SER A 37 -5.98 0.31 3.96
N PHE A 38 -5.13 1.15 3.37
CA PHE A 38 -5.06 2.56 3.70
C PHE A 38 -6.31 3.35 3.31
N LEU A 39 -6.86 3.07 2.12
CA LEU A 39 -8.06 3.73 1.60
C LEU A 39 -9.36 3.06 2.07
N GLU A 40 -9.31 1.99 2.87
CA GLU A 40 -10.50 1.24 3.31
C GLU A 40 -11.43 0.90 2.12
N ILE A 41 -10.85 0.26 1.09
CA ILE A 41 -11.59 -0.12 -0.11
C ILE A 41 -12.36 -1.41 0.17
N ASN A 42 -13.69 -1.34 0.15
CA ASN A 42 -14.57 -2.49 0.42
C ASN A 42 -14.79 -3.41 -0.80
N ASP A 43 -14.36 -2.97 -2.01
CA ASP A 43 -14.53 -3.77 -3.23
C ASP A 43 -13.41 -4.82 -3.36
N ASP A 44 -13.72 -6.03 -2.88
CA ASP A 44 -12.77 -7.15 -2.91
C ASP A 44 -12.64 -7.81 -4.29
N LYS A 45 -13.62 -7.67 -5.20
CA LYS A 45 -13.63 -8.42 -6.46
C LYS A 45 -12.62 -7.85 -7.46
N ILE A 46 -12.72 -6.57 -7.77
CA ILE A 46 -11.83 -5.91 -8.76
C ILE A 46 -10.39 -5.94 -8.27
N TRP A 47 -10.19 -5.69 -6.98
CA TRP A 47 -8.89 -5.73 -6.36
C TRP A 47 -8.22 -7.11 -6.45
N LYS A 48 -8.95 -8.20 -6.16
CA LYS A 48 -8.45 -9.58 -6.29
C LYS A 48 -8.09 -9.91 -7.74
N ILE A 49 -8.91 -9.46 -8.70
CA ILE A 49 -8.64 -9.65 -10.13
C ILE A 49 -7.33 -8.97 -10.51
N LEU A 50 -7.10 -7.73 -10.08
CA LEU A 50 -5.87 -6.98 -10.37
C LEU A 50 -4.64 -7.66 -9.77
N CYS A 51 -4.70 -8.08 -8.50
CA CYS A 51 -3.60 -8.82 -7.88
C CYS A 51 -3.30 -10.14 -8.59
N ASN A 52 -4.34 -10.90 -8.94
CA ASN A 52 -4.18 -12.16 -9.67
C ASN A 52 -3.59 -11.94 -11.07
N LEU A 53 -3.97 -10.86 -11.75
CA LEU A 53 -3.43 -10.50 -13.06
C LEU A 53 -1.95 -10.14 -12.97
N CYS A 54 -1.53 -9.38 -11.97
CA CYS A 54 -0.11 -9.08 -11.71
C CYS A 54 0.68 -10.34 -11.35
N MET A 55 0.11 -11.23 -10.53
CA MET A 55 0.71 -12.53 -10.20
C MET A 55 0.88 -13.40 -11.45
N LEU A 56 -0.19 -13.57 -12.23
CA LEU A 56 -0.18 -14.36 -13.46
C LEU A 56 0.87 -13.85 -14.45
N GLN A 57 0.92 -12.53 -14.63
CA GLN A 57 1.95 -11.89 -15.47
C GLN A 57 3.37 -12.23 -14.99
N THR A 58 3.64 -12.12 -13.69
CA THR A 58 4.95 -12.42 -13.12
C THR A 58 5.34 -13.88 -13.37
N VAL A 59 4.41 -14.82 -13.16
CA VAL A 59 4.64 -16.24 -13.40
C VAL A 59 4.89 -16.53 -14.88
N VAL A 60 4.06 -16.01 -15.77
CA VAL A 60 4.20 -16.20 -17.22
C VAL A 60 5.52 -15.64 -17.74
N CYS A 61 5.88 -14.42 -17.37
CA CYS A 61 7.14 -13.80 -17.78
C CYS A 61 8.37 -14.56 -17.27
N SER A 62 8.28 -15.08 -16.03
CA SER A 62 9.35 -15.91 -15.45
C SER A 62 9.51 -17.24 -16.19
N LEU A 63 8.42 -17.94 -16.47
CA LEU A 63 8.44 -19.20 -17.23
C LEU A 63 8.99 -18.98 -18.64
N LEU A 64 8.57 -17.93 -19.35
CA LEU A 64 9.06 -17.61 -20.69
C LEU A 64 10.57 -17.28 -20.69
N HIS A 65 11.06 -16.68 -19.63
CA HIS A 65 12.49 -16.41 -19.47
C HIS A 65 13.30 -17.69 -19.21
N PHE A 66 12.82 -18.57 -18.33
CA PHE A 66 13.49 -19.85 -18.03
C PHE A 66 13.51 -20.81 -19.21
N THR A 67 12.47 -20.79 -20.04
CA THR A 67 12.43 -21.59 -21.27
C THR A 67 13.27 -21.03 -22.40
N GLY A 68 13.86 -19.81 -22.22
CA GLY A 68 14.67 -19.16 -23.24
C GLY A 68 13.86 -18.56 -24.41
N PHE A 69 12.54 -18.68 -24.41
CA PHE A 69 11.68 -18.17 -25.47
C PHE A 69 11.61 -16.63 -25.51
N TYR A 70 11.73 -15.99 -24.33
CA TYR A 70 11.55 -14.55 -24.24
C TYR A 70 12.45 -13.93 -23.16
N GLU A 71 13.25 -12.94 -23.54
CA GLU A 71 14.09 -12.21 -22.61
C GLU A 71 13.27 -11.24 -21.76
N PHE A 72 13.57 -11.12 -20.47
CA PHE A 72 12.93 -10.16 -19.55
C PHE A 72 12.91 -8.72 -20.09
N ARG A 73 13.97 -8.33 -20.82
CA ARG A 73 14.05 -7.01 -21.42
C ARG A 73 12.90 -6.70 -22.38
N ARG A 74 12.38 -7.71 -23.07
CA ARG A 74 11.23 -7.56 -23.95
C ARG A 74 9.90 -7.55 -23.18
N SER A 75 9.88 -8.17 -21.99
CA SER A 75 8.71 -8.18 -21.10
C SER A 75 8.47 -6.86 -20.34
N VAL A 76 9.41 -5.91 -20.38
CA VAL A 76 9.26 -4.58 -19.75
C VAL A 76 8.00 -3.86 -20.24
N TRP A 77 7.63 -4.03 -21.50
CA TRP A 77 6.43 -3.41 -22.06
C TRP A 77 5.14 -3.91 -21.38
N SER A 78 5.03 -5.21 -21.12
CA SER A 78 3.89 -5.78 -20.40
C SER A 78 3.82 -5.29 -18.95
N THR A 79 4.95 -5.06 -18.31
CA THR A 79 5.03 -4.50 -16.95
C THR A 79 4.54 -3.05 -16.92
N HIS A 80 4.94 -2.23 -17.89
CA HIS A 80 4.44 -0.85 -18.00
C HIS A 80 2.91 -0.83 -18.20
N LEU A 81 2.38 -1.74 -19.03
CA LEU A 81 0.94 -1.87 -19.24
C LEU A 81 0.21 -2.20 -17.93
N SER A 82 0.72 -3.16 -17.16
CA SER A 82 0.13 -3.52 -15.86
C SER A 82 0.18 -2.37 -14.86
N ILE A 83 1.29 -1.65 -14.79
CA ILE A 83 1.43 -0.46 -13.94
C ILE A 83 0.40 0.60 -14.33
N CYS A 84 0.21 0.86 -15.64
CA CYS A 84 -0.80 1.79 -16.12
C CYS A 84 -2.23 1.37 -15.71
N ILE A 85 -2.56 0.08 -15.83
CA ILE A 85 -3.88 -0.43 -15.41
C ILE A 85 -4.10 -0.22 -13.92
N VAL A 86 -3.10 -0.53 -13.09
CA VAL A 86 -3.14 -0.32 -11.64
C VAL A 86 -3.33 1.16 -11.30
N LEU A 87 -2.59 2.05 -11.95
CA LEU A 87 -2.70 3.50 -11.74
C LEU A 87 -4.08 4.03 -12.13
N ILE A 88 -4.63 3.60 -13.27
CA ILE A 88 -5.98 4.00 -13.70
C ILE A 88 -7.02 3.54 -12.68
N TYR A 89 -6.91 2.31 -12.18
CA TYR A 89 -7.81 1.80 -11.14
C TYR A 89 -7.74 2.66 -9.86
N LEU A 90 -6.54 2.98 -9.39
CA LEU A 90 -6.34 3.80 -8.19
C LEU A 90 -6.91 5.21 -8.36
N ILE A 91 -6.67 5.83 -9.49
CA ILE A 91 -7.22 7.16 -9.82
C ILE A 91 -8.75 7.10 -9.81
N THR A 92 -9.33 6.07 -10.42
CA THR A 92 -10.80 5.89 -10.45
C THR A 92 -11.39 5.75 -9.04
N VAL A 93 -10.76 4.95 -8.17
CA VAL A 93 -11.19 4.78 -6.77
C VAL A 93 -11.12 6.10 -6.00
N ILE A 94 -10.05 6.86 -6.20
CA ILE A 94 -9.85 8.15 -5.55
C ILE A 94 -10.92 9.14 -5.99
N ILE A 95 -11.15 9.27 -7.29
CA ILE A 95 -12.20 10.16 -7.85
C ILE A 95 -13.58 9.76 -7.31
N TYR A 96 -13.89 8.47 -7.27
CA TYR A 96 -15.15 7.98 -6.73
C TYR A 96 -15.36 8.39 -5.26
N LYS A 97 -14.33 8.27 -4.42
CA LYS A 97 -14.40 8.68 -3.01
C LYS A 97 -14.55 10.18 -2.84
N ILE A 98 -13.95 11.00 -3.71
CA ILE A 98 -14.13 12.46 -3.69
C ILE A 98 -15.56 12.84 -4.03
N ILE A 99 -16.11 12.27 -5.11
CA ILE A 99 -17.48 12.57 -5.55
C ILE A 99 -18.50 12.21 -4.46
N LYS A 100 -18.27 11.12 -3.73
CA LYS A 100 -19.11 10.71 -2.59
C LYS A 100 -18.91 11.55 -1.32
N LYS A 101 -18.13 12.63 -1.35
CA LYS A 101 -17.79 13.47 -0.18
C LYS A 101 -17.19 12.69 1.01
N GLN A 102 -16.65 11.52 0.78
CA GLN A 102 -15.91 10.73 1.75
C GLN A 102 -14.42 11.13 1.80
N ALA A 103 -14.10 12.31 1.25
CA ALA A 103 -12.75 12.85 1.19
C ALA A 103 -12.34 13.44 2.53
N ASP A 104 -11.88 12.59 3.44
CA ASP A 104 -11.20 12.98 4.66
C ASP A 104 -9.82 13.60 4.31
N GLN A 105 -9.23 14.34 5.24
CA GLN A 105 -7.93 14.99 5.07
C GLN A 105 -6.83 14.00 4.65
N ARG A 106 -6.92 12.76 5.13
CA ARG A 106 -6.07 11.62 4.77
C ARG A 106 -6.11 11.31 3.28
N LEU A 107 -7.31 11.26 2.71
CA LEU A 107 -7.50 10.98 1.30
C LEU A 107 -6.86 12.05 0.44
N LYS A 108 -6.94 13.33 0.84
CA LYS A 108 -6.30 14.45 0.13
C LYS A 108 -4.77 14.32 0.12
N VAL A 109 -4.16 13.95 1.25
CA VAL A 109 -2.70 13.72 1.32
C VAL A 109 -2.29 12.54 0.44
N CYS A 110 -3.03 11.43 0.49
CA CYS A 110 -2.79 10.26 -0.36
C CYS A 110 -2.90 10.61 -1.85
N MET A 111 -3.90 11.42 -2.23
CA MET A 111 -4.07 11.88 -3.60
C MET A 111 -2.92 12.73 -4.10
N ALA A 112 -2.47 13.69 -3.29
CA ALA A 112 -1.34 14.54 -3.66
C ALA A 112 -0.07 13.71 -3.84
N ALA A 113 0.18 12.77 -2.93
CA ALA A 113 1.32 11.87 -3.01
C ALA A 113 1.23 10.93 -4.23
N LEU A 114 0.03 10.40 -4.52
CA LEU A 114 -0.19 9.55 -5.70
C LEU A 114 -0.03 10.33 -7.01
N ALA A 115 -0.56 11.56 -7.09
CA ALA A 115 -0.39 12.42 -8.25
C ALA A 115 1.10 12.68 -8.54
N PHE A 116 1.90 12.90 -7.50
CA PHE A 116 3.35 13.05 -7.63
C PHE A 116 4.02 11.79 -8.21
N VAL A 117 3.64 10.60 -7.74
CA VAL A 117 4.14 9.32 -8.28
C VAL A 117 3.74 9.14 -9.75
N VAL A 118 2.49 9.46 -10.10
CA VAL A 118 2.00 9.34 -11.49
C VAL A 118 2.80 10.25 -12.41
N ILE A 119 3.01 11.51 -12.04
CA ILE A 119 3.79 12.46 -12.85
C ILE A 119 5.22 11.96 -13.02
N ALA A 120 5.88 11.53 -11.94
CA ALA A 120 7.23 11.02 -12.00
C ALA A 120 7.34 9.75 -12.86
N THR A 121 6.35 8.85 -12.78
CA THR A 121 6.31 7.63 -13.61
C THR A 121 6.16 7.98 -15.10
N ILE A 122 5.32 8.96 -15.44
CA ILE A 122 5.17 9.43 -16.83
C ILE A 122 6.49 10.01 -17.35
N VAL A 123 7.17 10.83 -16.53
CA VAL A 123 8.49 11.41 -16.88
C VAL A 123 9.52 10.31 -17.12
N ASP A 124 9.57 9.28 -16.27
CA ASP A 124 10.50 8.16 -16.41
C ASP A 124 10.21 7.32 -17.67
N ILE A 125 8.93 7.02 -17.94
CA ILE A 125 8.54 6.30 -19.15
C ILE A 125 8.90 7.12 -20.39
N ALA A 126 8.62 8.41 -20.43
CA ALA A 126 8.97 9.30 -21.53
C ALA A 126 10.49 9.36 -21.74
N SER A 127 11.26 9.46 -20.65
CA SER A 127 12.73 9.47 -20.68
C SER A 127 13.30 8.15 -21.20
N TYR A 128 12.70 7.02 -20.81
CA TYR A 128 13.09 5.70 -21.29
C TYR A 128 12.98 5.59 -22.81
N TYR A 129 11.87 6.04 -23.40
CA TYR A 129 11.65 5.98 -24.83
C TYR A 129 12.48 7.00 -25.61
N LYS A 130 12.79 8.17 -25.03
CA LYS A 130 13.55 9.24 -25.68
C LYS A 130 15.06 9.01 -25.68
N THR A 131 15.63 8.60 -24.54
CA THR A 131 17.09 8.66 -24.34
C THR A 131 17.73 7.29 -24.19
N ARG A 132 16.96 6.22 -23.97
CA ARG A 132 17.44 4.84 -23.71
C ARG A 132 18.49 4.70 -22.59
N ASN A 133 18.75 5.76 -21.84
CA ASN A 133 19.73 5.83 -20.76
C ASN A 133 19.04 6.16 -19.43
N ASN A 134 19.44 5.44 -18.38
CA ASN A 134 19.18 5.71 -16.96
C ASN A 134 17.77 6.26 -16.61
N SER A 135 16.75 5.65 -17.18
CA SER A 135 15.37 5.87 -16.80
C SER A 135 15.08 5.20 -15.46
N GLY A 136 14.26 5.82 -14.63
CA GLY A 136 13.77 5.23 -13.40
C GLY A 136 14.30 5.87 -12.11
N ILE A 137 15.13 6.91 -12.16
CA ILE A 137 15.59 7.62 -10.96
C ILE A 137 14.43 8.41 -10.34
N TRP A 138 13.68 9.12 -11.15
CA TRP A 138 12.54 9.94 -10.69
C TRP A 138 11.41 9.10 -10.14
N GLY A 139 11.09 7.97 -10.79
CA GLY A 139 10.10 7.02 -10.30
C GLY A 139 10.51 6.40 -8.97
N ARG A 140 11.78 6.00 -8.82
CA ARG A 140 12.29 5.44 -7.56
C ARG A 140 12.25 6.45 -6.42
N LEU A 141 12.68 7.70 -6.66
CA LEU A 141 12.65 8.76 -5.66
C LEU A 141 11.22 9.14 -5.28
N SER A 142 10.33 9.30 -6.26
CA SER A 142 8.92 9.63 -6.00
C SER A 142 8.21 8.53 -5.23
N PHE A 143 8.51 7.26 -5.55
CA PHE A 143 7.95 6.13 -4.84
C PHE A 143 8.45 6.05 -3.40
N LEU A 144 9.72 6.34 -3.14
CA LEU A 144 10.27 6.43 -1.80
C LEU A 144 9.59 7.53 -0.99
N VAL A 145 9.45 8.72 -1.57
CA VAL A 145 8.72 9.85 -0.94
C VAL A 145 7.26 9.46 -0.65
N PHE A 146 6.61 8.78 -1.59
CA PHE A 146 5.25 8.28 -1.42
C PHE A 146 5.13 7.31 -0.24
N ILE A 147 6.02 6.34 -0.12
CA ILE A 147 6.05 5.39 1.00
C ILE A 147 6.26 6.11 2.33
N ILE A 148 7.15 7.09 2.38
CA ILE A 148 7.41 7.88 3.60
C ILE A 148 6.14 8.64 4.00
N ILE A 149 5.48 9.33 3.07
CA ILE A 149 4.24 10.08 3.35
C ILE A 149 3.15 9.15 3.88
N LEU A 150 2.94 8.01 3.22
CA LEU A 150 1.95 7.04 3.65
C LEU A 150 2.29 6.39 4.99
N GLY A 151 3.57 6.09 5.23
CA GLY A 151 4.05 5.55 6.50
C GLY A 151 3.83 6.52 7.66
N LEU A 152 4.13 7.80 7.47
CA LEU A 152 3.88 8.85 8.46
C LEU A 152 2.38 9.00 8.75
N GLU A 153 1.55 8.97 7.71
CA GLU A 153 0.10 9.08 7.90
C GLU A 153 -0.48 7.83 8.58
N SER A 154 0.00 6.64 8.25
CA SER A 154 -0.36 5.40 8.93
C SER A 154 0.05 5.42 10.40
N ALA A 155 1.25 5.89 10.72
CA ALA A 155 1.72 6.05 12.09
C ALA A 155 0.85 7.04 12.89
N ARG A 156 0.48 8.17 12.30
CA ARG A 156 -0.45 9.14 12.91
C ARG A 156 -1.80 8.51 13.25
N GLN A 157 -2.32 7.67 12.34
CA GLN A 157 -3.58 6.96 12.55
C GLN A 157 -3.47 5.96 13.71
N ALA A 158 -2.39 5.18 13.75
CA ALA A 158 -2.15 4.23 14.84
C ALA A 158 -2.12 4.94 16.20
N VAL A 159 -1.39 6.06 16.29
CA VAL A 159 -1.34 6.87 17.53
C VAL A 159 -2.71 7.43 17.89
N ALA A 160 -3.48 7.93 16.91
CA ALA A 160 -4.83 8.45 17.16
C ALA A 160 -5.79 7.34 17.65
N SER A 161 -5.69 6.13 17.09
CA SER A 161 -6.49 4.98 17.51
C SER A 161 -6.14 4.53 18.93
N LEU A 162 -4.85 4.50 19.28
CA LEU A 162 -4.39 4.18 20.64
C LEU A 162 -4.89 5.22 21.66
N LYS A 163 -4.83 6.51 21.32
CA LYS A 163 -5.37 7.57 22.18
C LYS A 163 -6.88 7.44 22.40
N LYS A 164 -7.62 7.08 21.35
CA LYS A 164 -9.06 6.82 21.46
C LYS A 164 -9.35 5.61 22.36
N GLY A 165 -8.61 4.52 22.19
CA GLY A 165 -8.75 3.33 23.04
C GLY A 165 -8.52 3.65 24.50
N ARG A 166 -7.41 4.32 24.86
CA ARG A 166 -7.13 4.75 26.24
C ARG A 166 -8.25 5.63 26.82
N ARG A 167 -8.77 6.57 26.03
CA ARG A 167 -9.85 7.44 26.49
C ARG A 167 -11.16 6.69 26.75
N ILE A 168 -11.44 5.64 25.96
CA ILE A 168 -12.58 4.77 26.20
C ILE A 168 -12.39 4.00 27.50
N GLU A 169 -11.22 3.40 27.74
CA GLU A 169 -10.90 2.70 28.98
C GLU A 169 -11.01 3.62 30.22
N GLU A 170 -10.50 4.85 30.12
CA GLU A 170 -10.64 5.85 31.19
C GLU A 170 -12.11 6.18 31.45
N LEU A 171 -12.92 6.40 30.41
CA LEU A 171 -14.34 6.67 30.56
C LEU A 171 -15.11 5.48 31.15
N GLU A 172 -14.77 4.26 30.76
CA GLU A 172 -15.32 3.04 31.34
C GLU A 172 -14.98 2.92 32.83
N GLN A 173 -13.72 3.18 33.20
CA GLN A 173 -13.31 3.19 34.60
C GLN A 173 -14.08 4.24 35.42
N PHE A 174 -14.24 5.46 34.88
CA PHE A 174 -15.05 6.51 35.55
C PHE A 174 -16.52 6.14 35.63
N ALA A 175 -17.07 5.45 34.64
CA ALA A 175 -18.48 5.01 34.64
C ALA A 175 -18.74 3.87 35.61
N LEU A 176 -17.79 3.01 35.88
CA LEU A 176 -17.93 1.80 36.70
C LEU A 176 -17.43 1.98 38.13
N ASN A 177 -16.56 2.96 38.40
CA ASN A 177 -15.98 3.19 39.72
C ASN A 177 -16.56 4.45 40.35
N ASP A 178 -16.73 4.42 41.65
CA ASP A 178 -17.08 5.58 42.46
C ASP A 178 -15.82 6.46 42.67
N SER A 179 -15.95 7.73 42.34
CA SER A 179 -14.82 8.69 42.37
C SER A 179 -14.30 9.00 43.76
N MET A 180 -15.08 8.73 44.83
CA MET A 180 -14.67 9.02 46.22
C MET A 180 -14.03 7.81 46.87
N THR A 181 -14.54 6.62 46.61
CA THR A 181 -14.12 5.40 47.31
C THR A 181 -13.20 4.52 46.45
N GLY A 182 -13.17 4.71 45.13
CA GLY A 182 -12.43 3.88 44.17
C GLY A 182 -13.00 2.47 43.96
N PHE A 183 -14.11 2.12 44.66
CA PHE A 183 -14.80 0.83 44.48
C PHE A 183 -15.79 0.89 43.33
N TYR A 184 -16.26 -0.29 42.89
CA TYR A 184 -17.30 -0.40 41.89
C TYR A 184 -18.60 0.28 42.39
N ASN A 185 -19.16 1.09 41.48
CA ASN A 185 -20.43 1.76 41.74
C ASN A 185 -21.64 0.84 41.38
N ARG A 186 -22.86 1.32 41.60
CA ARG A 186 -24.08 0.58 41.27
C ARG A 186 -24.19 0.22 39.81
N ASN A 187 -23.71 1.08 38.91
CA ASN A 187 -23.74 0.83 37.47
C ASN A 187 -22.85 -0.36 37.09
N ALA A 188 -21.70 -0.54 37.74
CA ALA A 188 -20.85 -1.70 37.55
C ALA A 188 -21.52 -3.00 37.94
N TYR A 189 -22.25 -3.01 39.07
CA TYR A 189 -23.01 -4.17 39.50
C TYR A 189 -24.08 -4.57 38.46
N ASP A 190 -24.87 -3.61 38.01
CA ASP A 190 -25.92 -3.85 37.00
C ASP A 190 -25.33 -4.31 35.67
N TYR A 191 -24.17 -3.75 35.24
CA TYR A 191 -23.44 -4.13 34.01
C TYR A 191 -22.93 -5.59 34.08
N PHE A 192 -22.34 -6.02 35.18
CA PHE A 192 -21.84 -7.38 35.35
C PHE A 192 -22.96 -8.41 35.38
N ILE A 193 -24.07 -8.13 36.09
CA ILE A 193 -25.23 -9.02 36.12
C ILE A 193 -25.89 -9.17 34.75
N TYR A 194 -25.97 -8.08 33.97
CA TYR A 194 -26.56 -8.12 32.64
C TYR A 194 -25.68 -8.95 31.67
N ASN A 195 -24.36 -8.82 31.75
CA ASN A 195 -23.46 -9.59 30.92
C ASN A 195 -23.42 -11.08 31.29
N GLU A 196 -23.45 -11.44 32.55
CA GLU A 196 -23.54 -12.85 32.96
C GLU A 196 -24.82 -13.53 32.44
N LYS A 197 -25.94 -12.84 32.42
CA LYS A 197 -27.20 -13.38 31.88
C LYS A 197 -27.21 -13.60 30.39
N ASN A 198 -26.31 -12.95 29.62
CA ASN A 198 -26.25 -13.08 28.17
C ASN A 198 -25.17 -14.10 27.68
N ILE A 199 -24.39 -14.68 28.59
CA ILE A 199 -23.34 -15.67 28.29
C ILE A 199 -23.84 -17.12 28.54
N GLY A 200 -24.99 -17.32 29.19
CA GLY A 200 -25.64 -18.61 29.40
C GLY A 200 -26.78 -18.84 28.42
#